data_7c9b37d5533981622710e4ba80c87593
#
_entry.id   7c9b37d5533981622710e4ba80c87593
#
_cell.length_a   1.000
_cell.length_b   1.000
_cell.length_c   1.000
_cell.angle_alpha   90.00
_cell.angle_beta   90.00
_cell.angle_gamma   90.00
#
_symmetry.space_group_name_H-M   'P 1'
#
loop_
_entity.id
_entity.type
_entity.pdbx_description
1 polymer ?
#
loop_
_entity_poly.entity_id
_entity_poly.type
_entity_poly.pdbx_seq_one_letter_code
_entity_poly.pdbx_strand_id
1 'polypeptide(L)'
;MAVASLGTEVRFLLPVRRLISAAYIFSPYVSDVSAVIFDSGLGLSKGGMSGEIGPRHVISSVMGYPKFNMSLTAENQRKYFVGEEAFCKYGALHLCYPIKYGLVVEWDDMEITWKQLSKWEMGVKPCQFPVLMTEPSWNPKEIQEKMAAMMFETFNVPAFYRSSHEVATLSPSASVSGLVDSGDGVTYSVPVFQDSSLPHGVNKLYMAGTNITEHLTRLLACGNKSSCLLNKALVDNIKEQVCSVALEPEKELCKRPKALLRVYILSDGNVFHTGDQLYQVPETLFAPNQLGIHNLGLSKMVSSSILKCDTYIQENLFAEIVLSGGTTHFPRHGERLREELEQLASGGTPIKITASDSCFSEWISASVVTSPDSFKXMCITSADFKKLGDL
;
A
#
# COMPACT_ATOMS: atom_id res chain seq x y z
N MET A 1 30.27 -10.70 -41.66
CA MET A 1 29.59 -11.42 -40.59
C MET A 1 28.95 -10.38 -39.68
N ALA A 2 27.62 -10.18 -39.82
CA ALA A 2 26.90 -9.22 -38.99
C ALA A 2 26.47 -9.92 -37.70
N VAL A 3 27.02 -9.46 -36.59
CA VAL A 3 26.55 -9.86 -35.25
C VAL A 3 25.24 -9.08 -35.00
N ALA A 4 24.13 -9.75 -35.11
CA ALA A 4 22.85 -9.17 -34.72
C ALA A 4 22.90 -8.92 -33.21
N SER A 5 22.92 -7.66 -32.79
CA SER A 5 22.80 -7.27 -31.39
C SER A 5 21.39 -7.65 -30.91
N LEU A 6 21.29 -8.72 -30.18
CA LEU A 6 20.12 -9.01 -29.36
C LEU A 6 20.10 -7.93 -28.25
N GLY A 7 19.18 -6.98 -28.38
CA GLY A 7 19.02 -5.90 -27.41
C GLY A 7 18.58 -6.44 -26.06
N THR A 8 19.59 -6.81 -25.25
CA THR A 8 19.35 -7.12 -23.83
C THR A 8 19.33 -5.78 -23.09
N GLU A 9 18.13 -5.35 -22.72
CA GLU A 9 18.00 -4.14 -21.90
C GLU A 9 18.57 -4.43 -20.51
N VAL A 10 19.76 -3.90 -20.26
CA VAL A 10 20.40 -4.03 -18.94
C VAL A 10 19.89 -2.88 -18.07
N ARG A 11 19.05 -3.19 -17.10
CA ARG A 11 18.59 -2.18 -16.13
C ARG A 11 19.32 -2.39 -14.80
N PHE A 12 19.95 -1.33 -14.33
CA PHE A 12 20.56 -1.31 -13.01
C PHE A 12 19.48 -1.04 -11.96
N LEU A 13 19.37 -1.93 -10.98
CA LEU A 13 18.43 -1.79 -9.88
C LEU A 13 18.98 -0.79 -8.85
N LEU A 14 18.58 0.47 -8.99
CA LEU A 14 18.76 1.44 -7.91
C LEU A 14 17.61 1.27 -6.91
N PRO A 15 17.89 1.24 -5.60
CA PRO A 15 16.80 1.14 -4.62
C PRO A 15 15.85 2.33 -4.78
N VAL A 16 14.61 2.06 -5.10
CA VAL A 16 13.55 3.07 -5.30
C VAL A 16 13.43 4.00 -4.08
N ARG A 17 13.81 3.50 -2.91
CA ARG A 17 13.72 4.24 -1.65
C ARG A 17 14.70 5.43 -1.54
N ARG A 18 15.74 5.50 -2.36
CA ARG A 18 16.64 6.68 -2.37
C ARG A 18 16.08 7.89 -3.12
N LEU A 19 15.04 7.69 -3.93
CA LEU A 19 14.42 8.79 -4.68
C LEU A 19 13.47 9.64 -3.83
N ILE A 20 13.06 9.15 -2.67
CA ILE A 20 12.09 9.84 -1.81
C ILE A 20 12.76 10.98 -0.99
N SER A 21 14.06 10.90 -0.74
CA SER A 21 14.75 11.85 0.14
C SER A 21 15.17 13.17 -0.49
N ALA A 22 14.97 13.35 -1.82
CA ALA A 22 15.62 14.46 -2.54
C ALA A 22 14.72 15.63 -2.96
N ALA A 23 13.43 15.58 -2.68
CA ALA A 23 12.51 16.62 -3.17
C ALA A 23 11.59 17.20 -2.08
N TYR A 24 12.20 17.80 -1.06
CA TYR A 24 11.42 18.59 -0.09
C TYR A 24 11.26 20.01 -0.64
N ILE A 25 10.22 20.23 -1.40
CA ILE A 25 9.78 21.59 -1.74
C ILE A 25 8.70 21.96 -0.74
N PHE A 26 9.00 22.86 0.16
CA PHE A 26 8.03 23.42 1.10
C PHE A 26 6.93 24.16 0.32
N SER A 27 5.69 23.78 0.53
CA SER A 27 4.58 24.62 0.11
C SER A 27 4.57 25.86 1.00
N PRO A 28 4.44 27.06 0.43
CA PRO A 28 4.42 28.29 1.23
C PRO A 28 3.11 28.52 2.00
N TYR A 29 2.15 27.61 1.88
CA TYR A 29 0.88 27.70 2.58
C TYR A 29 0.93 26.85 3.85
N VAL A 30 1.53 27.41 4.92
CA VAL A 30 1.43 26.81 6.26
C VAL A 30 0.13 27.34 6.89
N SER A 31 -0.85 26.48 7.04
CA SER A 31 -2.04 26.81 7.85
C SER A 31 -1.60 26.89 9.33
N ASP A 32 -2.28 27.71 10.11
CA ASP A 32 -2.01 27.88 11.55
C ASP A 32 -2.23 26.60 12.37
N VAL A 33 -2.76 25.55 11.74
CA VAL A 33 -3.02 24.25 12.39
C VAL A 33 -2.27 23.16 11.64
N SER A 34 -1.08 22.88 12.11
CA SER A 34 -0.33 21.71 11.62
C SER A 34 -0.80 20.46 12.36
N ALA A 35 -1.09 19.40 11.63
CA ALA A 35 -1.44 18.08 12.18
C ALA A 35 -0.37 17.05 11.79
N VAL A 36 -0.14 16.10 12.66
CA VAL A 36 0.66 14.90 12.33
C VAL A 36 -0.25 13.93 11.59
N ILE A 37 0.23 13.37 10.49
CA ILE A 37 -0.53 12.42 9.67
C ILE A 37 0.21 11.08 9.66
N PHE A 38 -0.49 10.02 10.06
CA PHE A 38 -0.01 8.64 9.95
C PHE A 38 -0.88 7.86 8.97
N ASP A 39 -0.26 7.23 8.01
CA ASP A 39 -0.89 6.29 7.09
C ASP A 39 -0.12 4.96 7.21
N SER A 40 -0.76 3.96 7.78
CA SER A 40 -0.08 2.70 8.13
C SER A 40 -0.73 1.52 7.43
N GLY A 41 -0.01 0.95 6.47
CA GLY A 41 -0.38 -0.27 5.77
C GLY A 41 0.48 -1.46 6.19
N LEU A 42 0.19 -2.63 5.63
CA LEU A 42 0.95 -3.86 5.91
C LEU A 42 2.42 -3.74 5.47
N GLY A 43 2.67 -3.12 4.32
CA GLY A 43 4.03 -2.99 3.79
C GLY A 43 4.77 -1.79 4.34
N LEU A 44 4.11 -0.64 4.37
CA LEU A 44 4.74 0.65 4.70
C LEU A 44 3.89 1.45 5.68
N SER A 45 4.57 2.10 6.62
CA SER A 45 3.99 3.14 7.48
C SER A 45 4.60 4.49 7.08
N LYS A 46 3.73 5.46 6.85
CA LYS A 46 4.08 6.78 6.33
C LYS A 46 3.73 7.84 7.37
N GLY A 47 4.63 8.80 7.58
CA GLY A 47 4.41 9.88 8.53
C GLY A 47 4.85 11.22 7.97
N GLY A 48 4.15 12.28 8.35
CA GLY A 48 4.48 13.64 7.93
C GLY A 48 3.55 14.66 8.58
N MET A 49 3.64 15.90 8.13
CA MET A 49 2.84 17.00 8.63
C MET A 49 1.84 17.46 7.57
N SER A 50 0.69 17.94 8.01
CA SER A 50 -0.30 18.53 7.11
C SER A 50 0.30 19.69 6.30
N GLY A 51 -0.17 19.84 5.05
CA GLY A 51 0.33 20.85 4.12
C GLY A 51 1.56 20.43 3.34
N GLU A 52 2.14 19.27 3.63
CA GLU A 52 3.26 18.73 2.85
C GLU A 52 2.75 17.99 1.61
N ILE A 53 3.57 18.01 0.55
CA ILE A 53 3.22 17.40 -0.75
C ILE A 53 3.40 15.87 -0.76
N GLY A 54 3.94 15.29 0.32
CA GLY A 54 4.13 13.86 0.49
C GLY A 54 4.59 13.54 1.90
N PRO A 55 4.58 12.27 2.30
CA PRO A 55 5.02 11.89 3.64
C PRO A 55 6.49 12.23 3.85
N ARG A 56 6.80 12.80 5.01
CA ARG A 56 8.17 13.18 5.38
C ARG A 56 9.07 11.95 5.55
N HIS A 57 8.52 10.90 6.11
CA HIS A 57 9.23 9.63 6.34
C HIS A 57 8.33 8.45 6.03
N VAL A 58 8.95 7.42 5.46
CA VAL A 58 8.32 6.14 5.12
C VAL A 58 9.21 5.03 5.67
N ILE A 59 8.63 4.15 6.48
CA ILE A 59 9.33 2.99 7.03
C ILE A 59 8.56 1.71 6.71
N SER A 60 9.25 0.59 6.63
CA SER A 60 8.58 -0.70 6.50
C SER A 60 7.82 -1.05 7.78
N SER A 61 6.58 -1.54 7.64
CA SER A 61 5.70 -1.92 8.76
C SER A 61 6.09 -3.32 9.26
N VAL A 62 7.32 -3.45 9.75
CA VAL A 62 7.84 -4.73 10.22
C VAL A 62 8.65 -4.54 11.50
N MET A 63 8.49 -5.48 12.42
CA MET A 63 9.26 -5.58 13.66
C MET A 63 10.13 -6.82 13.60
N GLY A 64 11.33 -6.74 14.14
CA GLY A 64 12.24 -7.87 14.23
C GLY A 64 12.66 -8.16 15.67
N TYR A 65 12.47 -9.40 16.11
CA TYR A 65 12.84 -9.85 17.46
C TYR A 65 13.96 -10.87 17.37
N PRO A 66 15.03 -10.76 18.17
CA PRO A 66 16.14 -11.72 18.12
C PRO A 66 15.69 -13.17 18.30
N LYS A 67 16.14 -14.07 17.43
CA LYS A 67 15.83 -15.51 17.49
C LYS A 67 16.47 -16.21 18.68
N PHE A 68 17.62 -15.69 19.12
CA PHE A 68 18.38 -16.27 20.20
C PHE A 68 18.76 -15.18 21.21
N ASN A 69 18.81 -15.54 22.48
CA ASN A 69 19.46 -14.69 23.47
C ASN A 69 20.95 -14.63 23.12
N MET A 70 21.31 -13.68 22.26
CA MET A 70 22.71 -13.46 21.96
C MET A 70 23.38 -12.98 23.25
N SER A 71 24.24 -13.85 23.82
CA SER A 71 25.03 -13.51 25.00
C SER A 71 26.14 -12.55 24.59
N LEU A 72 25.73 -11.32 24.27
CA LEU A 72 26.64 -10.19 24.15
C LEU A 72 26.40 -9.34 25.40
N THR A 73 27.47 -8.90 26.00
CA THR A 73 27.53 -8.09 27.19
C THR A 73 26.28 -7.21 27.44
N ALA A 74 25.72 -7.29 28.62
CA ALA A 74 24.38 -6.84 29.01
C ALA A 74 24.00 -5.38 28.71
N GLU A 75 24.94 -4.55 28.24
CA GLU A 75 24.71 -3.12 28.05
C GLU A 75 24.16 -2.69 26.70
N ASN A 76 24.15 -3.59 25.67
CA ASN A 76 23.78 -3.23 24.30
C ASN A 76 22.75 -4.18 23.64
N GLN A 77 21.94 -4.87 24.43
CA GLN A 77 20.92 -5.76 23.86
C GLN A 77 19.66 -4.98 23.49
N ARG A 78 19.55 -4.64 22.19
CA ARG A 78 18.28 -4.14 21.66
C ARG A 78 17.26 -5.28 21.65
N LYS A 79 16.10 -5.02 22.28
CA LYS A 79 15.01 -6.00 22.37
C LYS A 79 14.28 -6.19 21.04
N TYR A 80 14.32 -5.20 20.16
CA TYR A 80 13.63 -5.21 18.87
C TYR A 80 14.32 -4.30 17.85
N PHE A 81 13.97 -4.50 16.60
CA PHE A 81 14.40 -3.70 15.45
C PHE A 81 13.17 -3.31 14.65
N VAL A 82 13.15 -2.11 14.04
CA VAL A 82 12.00 -1.57 13.32
C VAL A 82 12.35 -1.33 11.85
N GLY A 83 11.43 -1.64 10.97
CA GLY A 83 11.52 -1.27 9.56
C GLY A 83 12.69 -1.90 8.83
N GLU A 84 13.43 -1.09 8.10
CA GLU A 84 14.55 -1.54 7.26
C GLU A 84 15.64 -2.23 8.05
N GLU A 85 15.88 -1.78 9.29
CA GLU A 85 16.88 -2.42 10.14
C GLU A 85 16.50 -3.87 10.46
N ALA A 86 15.20 -4.15 10.66
CA ALA A 86 14.70 -5.51 10.86
C ALA A 86 14.95 -6.36 9.61
N PHE A 87 14.67 -5.82 8.42
CA PHE A 87 14.94 -6.53 7.17
C PHE A 87 16.42 -6.81 6.94
N CYS A 88 17.30 -5.87 7.25
CA CYS A 88 18.74 -6.06 7.10
C CYS A 88 19.27 -7.22 7.96
N LYS A 89 18.60 -7.51 9.06
CA LYS A 89 19.01 -8.54 10.03
C LYS A 89 18.10 -9.77 10.03
N TYR A 90 17.26 -9.95 9.00
CA TYR A 90 16.21 -10.98 8.96
C TYR A 90 16.69 -12.38 9.32
N GLY A 91 17.92 -12.75 8.96
CA GLY A 91 18.49 -14.06 9.26
C GLY A 91 18.60 -14.34 10.77
N ALA A 92 18.84 -13.31 11.57
CA ALA A 92 18.98 -13.39 13.03
C ALA A 92 17.70 -13.03 13.79
N LEU A 93 16.64 -12.59 13.08
CA LEU A 93 15.41 -12.07 13.69
C LEU A 93 14.17 -12.86 13.27
N HIS A 94 13.21 -12.97 14.20
CA HIS A 94 11.81 -13.27 13.85
C HIS A 94 11.17 -11.96 13.41
N LEU A 95 10.62 -11.95 12.20
CA LEU A 95 9.90 -10.80 11.65
C LEU A 95 8.42 -10.91 12.00
N CYS A 96 7.85 -9.83 12.52
CA CYS A 96 6.44 -9.69 12.87
C CYS A 96 5.86 -8.50 12.12
N TYR A 97 4.62 -8.63 11.68
CA TYR A 97 3.91 -7.59 10.94
C TYR A 97 2.73 -7.12 11.79
N PRO A 98 2.76 -5.88 12.30
CA PRO A 98 1.70 -5.41 13.21
C PRO A 98 0.35 -5.17 12.54
N ILE A 99 0.33 -5.15 11.21
CA ILE A 99 -0.91 -4.96 10.43
C ILE A 99 -1.10 -6.18 9.54
N LYS A 100 -2.33 -6.71 9.47
CA LYS A 100 -2.72 -7.78 8.56
C LYS A 100 -4.04 -7.42 7.87
N TYR A 101 -4.05 -7.53 6.55
CA TYR A 101 -5.25 -7.24 5.74
C TYR A 101 -5.85 -5.86 6.03
N GLY A 102 -4.98 -4.87 6.28
CA GLY A 102 -5.38 -3.50 6.56
C GLY A 102 -5.75 -3.20 8.01
N LEU A 103 -5.73 -4.20 8.91
CA LEU A 103 -6.15 -4.06 10.30
C LEU A 103 -4.98 -4.24 11.26
N VAL A 104 -4.92 -3.42 12.30
CA VAL A 104 -3.92 -3.56 13.36
C VAL A 104 -4.20 -4.82 14.18
N VAL A 105 -3.23 -5.71 14.29
CA VAL A 105 -3.34 -6.96 15.03
C VAL A 105 -2.36 -7.04 16.20
N GLU A 106 -1.20 -6.36 16.13
CA GLU A 106 -0.20 -6.33 17.19
C GLU A 106 -0.01 -4.89 17.67
N TRP A 107 -0.69 -4.56 18.77
CA TRP A 107 -0.79 -3.18 19.26
C TRP A 107 0.51 -2.65 19.85
N ASP A 108 1.24 -3.48 20.59
CA ASP A 108 2.53 -3.09 21.16
C ASP A 108 3.55 -2.76 20.05
N ASP A 109 3.55 -3.56 18.99
CA ASP A 109 4.40 -3.35 17.83
C ASP A 109 3.99 -2.08 17.07
N MET A 110 2.68 -1.83 16.99
CA MET A 110 2.16 -0.64 16.32
C MET A 110 2.51 0.64 17.09
N GLU A 111 2.42 0.59 18.42
CA GLU A 111 2.86 1.70 19.29
C GLU A 111 4.34 2.03 19.04
N ILE A 112 5.19 0.99 19.00
CA ILE A 112 6.63 1.16 18.73
C ILE A 112 6.83 1.77 17.33
N THR A 113 6.09 1.30 16.33
CA THR A 113 6.18 1.79 14.96
C THR A 113 5.81 3.28 14.88
N TRP A 114 4.70 3.70 15.50
CA TRP A 114 4.31 5.12 15.52
C TRP A 114 5.29 5.99 16.32
N LYS A 115 5.87 5.46 17.41
CA LYS A 115 6.93 6.17 18.17
C LYS A 115 8.21 6.32 17.34
N GLN A 116 8.59 5.25 16.61
CA GLN A 116 9.74 5.31 15.70
C GLN A 116 9.52 6.42 14.67
N LEU A 117 8.36 6.39 14.02
CA LEU A 117 8.03 7.31 12.94
C LEU A 117 7.97 8.77 13.42
N SER A 118 7.26 9.03 14.53
CA SER A 118 7.11 10.40 15.05
C SER A 118 8.37 10.94 15.69
N LYS A 119 8.89 10.21 16.67
CA LYS A 119 9.99 10.71 17.51
C LYS A 119 11.36 10.64 16.82
N TRP A 120 11.65 9.48 16.22
CA TRP A 120 13.01 9.22 15.73
C TRP A 120 13.20 9.65 14.27
N GLU A 121 12.21 9.45 13.43
CA GLU A 121 12.30 9.82 12.02
C GLU A 121 11.92 11.29 11.79
N MET A 122 10.74 11.69 12.29
CA MET A 122 10.21 13.05 12.07
C MET A 122 10.72 14.08 13.10
N GLY A 123 11.17 13.67 14.26
CA GLY A 123 11.57 14.57 15.35
C GLY A 123 10.40 15.32 15.96
N VAL A 124 9.18 14.77 15.90
CA VAL A 124 7.95 15.44 16.32
C VAL A 124 7.37 14.74 17.56
N LYS A 125 6.81 15.53 18.46
CA LYS A 125 6.07 15.01 19.62
C LYS A 125 4.57 15.08 19.33
N PRO A 126 3.89 13.93 19.13
CA PRO A 126 2.44 13.94 18.82
C PRO A 126 1.59 14.69 19.83
N CYS A 127 2.00 14.72 21.11
CA CYS A 127 1.26 15.44 22.16
C CYS A 127 1.16 16.96 21.91
N GLN A 128 1.90 17.50 20.97
CA GLN A 128 1.88 18.94 20.63
C GLN A 128 0.96 19.26 19.43
N PHE A 129 0.45 18.24 18.75
CA PHE A 129 -0.29 18.42 17.49
C PHE A 129 -1.55 17.56 17.45
N PRO A 130 -2.62 18.01 16.79
CA PRO A 130 -3.67 17.08 16.38
C PRO A 130 -3.07 15.94 15.53
N VAL A 131 -3.66 14.76 15.61
CA VAL A 131 -3.22 13.61 14.83
C VAL A 131 -4.35 13.14 13.91
N LEU A 132 -4.04 12.94 12.63
CA LEU A 132 -4.91 12.25 11.69
C LEU A 132 -4.33 10.88 11.39
N MET A 133 -5.17 9.85 11.43
CA MET A 133 -4.80 8.52 10.97
C MET A 133 -5.73 8.05 9.86
N THR A 134 -5.16 7.45 8.83
CA THR A 134 -5.96 6.79 7.80
C THR A 134 -6.34 5.38 8.27
N GLU A 135 -7.49 4.92 7.84
CA GLU A 135 -7.98 3.57 8.13
C GLU A 135 -8.88 3.06 6.99
N PRO A 136 -9.00 1.75 6.81
CA PRO A 136 -9.97 1.24 5.84
C PRO A 136 -11.42 1.45 6.35
N SER A 137 -12.36 1.70 5.44
CA SER A 137 -13.76 1.99 5.79
C SER A 137 -14.46 0.86 6.56
N TRP A 138 -13.93 -0.36 6.46
CA TRP A 138 -14.48 -1.52 7.18
C TRP A 138 -13.75 -1.80 8.50
N ASN A 139 -12.97 -0.85 9.01
CA ASN A 139 -12.24 -1.05 10.26
C ASN A 139 -13.22 -1.31 11.40
N PRO A 140 -13.11 -2.45 12.10
CA PRO A 140 -14.03 -2.75 13.21
C PRO A 140 -14.02 -1.70 14.31
N LYS A 141 -15.17 -1.47 14.91
CA LYS A 141 -15.35 -0.46 15.96
C LYS A 141 -14.38 -0.66 17.12
N GLU A 142 -14.14 -1.90 17.51
CA GLU A 142 -13.22 -2.26 18.59
C GLU A 142 -11.77 -1.81 18.28
N ILE A 143 -11.36 -1.94 17.03
CA ILE A 143 -10.03 -1.48 16.58
C ILE A 143 -9.99 0.05 16.57
N GLN A 144 -11.06 0.68 16.11
CA GLN A 144 -11.19 2.15 16.09
C GLN A 144 -11.10 2.74 17.50
N GLU A 145 -11.80 2.13 18.46
CA GLU A 145 -11.80 2.54 19.86
C GLU A 145 -10.41 2.38 20.48
N LYS A 146 -9.76 1.26 20.23
CA LYS A 146 -8.42 0.99 20.74
C LYS A 146 -7.38 1.93 20.14
N MET A 147 -7.52 2.27 18.86
CA MET A 147 -6.68 3.27 18.19
C MET A 147 -6.82 4.65 18.86
N ALA A 148 -8.06 5.08 19.11
CA ALA A 148 -8.34 6.35 19.79
C ALA A 148 -7.77 6.34 21.22
N ALA A 149 -7.99 5.26 21.97
CA ALA A 149 -7.45 5.11 23.33
C ALA A 149 -5.93 5.25 23.32
N MET A 150 -5.25 4.56 22.41
CA MET A 150 -3.79 4.65 22.31
C MET A 150 -3.32 6.07 22.00
N MET A 151 -4.00 6.77 21.09
CA MET A 151 -3.64 8.15 20.76
C MET A 151 -3.82 9.09 21.98
N PHE A 152 -4.94 8.98 22.70
CA PHE A 152 -5.21 9.87 23.83
C PHE A 152 -4.43 9.48 25.11
N GLU A 153 -4.32 8.20 25.41
CA GLU A 153 -3.74 7.73 26.68
C GLU A 153 -2.22 7.52 26.61
N THR A 154 -1.71 7.00 25.48
CA THR A 154 -0.27 6.72 25.33
C THR A 154 0.48 7.88 24.68
N PHE A 155 -0.06 8.43 23.59
CA PHE A 155 0.60 9.53 22.87
C PHE A 155 0.18 10.90 23.40
N ASN A 156 -0.85 10.98 24.23
CA ASN A 156 -1.36 12.21 24.87
C ASN A 156 -1.68 13.31 23.85
N VAL A 157 -2.27 12.93 22.71
CA VAL A 157 -2.58 13.89 21.65
C VAL A 157 -3.71 14.86 22.08
N PRO A 158 -3.66 16.14 21.68
CA PRO A 158 -4.71 17.11 22.04
C PRO A 158 -6.01 16.83 21.30
N ALA A 159 -5.94 16.29 20.08
CA ALA A 159 -7.09 16.01 19.23
C ALA A 159 -6.76 14.89 18.24
N PHE A 160 -7.78 14.12 17.84
CA PHE A 160 -7.61 12.95 16.98
C PHE A 160 -8.71 12.88 15.94
N TYR A 161 -8.34 12.56 14.71
CA TYR A 161 -9.27 12.36 13.60
C TYR A 161 -8.91 11.09 12.84
N ARG A 162 -9.92 10.33 12.42
CA ARG A 162 -9.76 9.15 11.59
C ARG A 162 -10.34 9.45 10.22
N SER A 163 -9.56 9.22 9.17
CA SER A 163 -9.99 9.41 7.79
C SER A 163 -10.01 8.05 7.09
N SER A 164 -11.10 7.73 6.43
CA SER A 164 -11.12 6.52 5.60
C SER A 164 -10.25 6.74 4.35
N HIS A 165 -9.52 5.70 3.95
CA HIS A 165 -8.67 5.71 2.76
C HIS A 165 -9.43 6.21 1.52
N GLU A 166 -10.68 5.75 1.39
CA GLU A 166 -11.50 5.99 0.21
C GLU A 166 -11.85 7.48 0.04
N VAL A 167 -12.28 8.09 1.14
CA VAL A 167 -12.64 9.52 1.13
C VAL A 167 -11.40 10.38 0.91
N ALA A 168 -10.29 9.98 1.51
CA ALA A 168 -9.02 10.68 1.33
C ALA A 168 -8.50 10.61 -0.12
N THR A 169 -8.68 9.47 -0.80
CA THR A 169 -8.06 9.25 -2.13
C THR A 169 -8.79 9.97 -3.26
N LEU A 170 -10.08 10.24 -3.11
CA LEU A 170 -10.90 10.77 -4.20
C LEU A 170 -10.82 12.30 -4.28
N SER A 171 -10.84 12.80 -5.50
CA SER A 171 -10.86 14.24 -5.75
C SER A 171 -12.16 14.85 -5.20
N PRO A 172 -12.09 16.03 -4.58
CA PRO A 172 -13.29 16.75 -4.14
C PRO A 172 -14.32 17.03 -5.25
N SER A 173 -13.90 16.93 -6.51
CA SER A 173 -14.80 17.17 -7.65
C SER A 173 -15.59 15.93 -8.07
N ALA A 174 -15.23 14.74 -7.61
CA ALA A 174 -15.87 13.48 -8.00
C ALA A 174 -16.93 13.08 -6.97
N SER A 175 -18.17 13.45 -7.20
CA SER A 175 -19.30 13.13 -6.30
C SER A 175 -19.70 11.66 -6.36
N VAL A 176 -19.34 10.92 -7.43
CA VAL A 176 -19.62 9.49 -7.60
C VAL A 176 -18.40 8.84 -8.24
N SER A 177 -17.80 7.86 -7.60
CA SER A 177 -16.62 7.16 -8.13
C SER A 177 -16.45 5.78 -7.52
N GLY A 178 -15.83 4.88 -8.28
CA GLY A 178 -15.40 3.58 -7.76
C GLY A 178 -13.91 3.64 -7.39
N LEU A 179 -13.57 3.39 -6.15
CA LEU A 179 -12.16 3.27 -5.75
C LEU A 179 -11.74 1.81 -5.84
N VAL A 180 -10.60 1.57 -6.44
CA VAL A 180 -9.92 0.27 -6.44
C VAL A 180 -8.55 0.49 -5.81
N ASP A 181 -8.35 -0.02 -4.63
CA ASP A 181 -7.07 0.07 -3.95
C ASP A 181 -6.42 -1.30 -3.86
N SER A 182 -5.14 -1.36 -4.20
CA SER A 182 -4.34 -2.59 -4.08
C SER A 182 -2.97 -2.22 -3.52
N GLY A 183 -2.84 -2.42 -2.23
CA GLY A 183 -1.60 -2.15 -1.49
C GLY A 183 -0.71 -3.37 -1.40
N ASP A 184 -0.14 -3.60 -0.22
CA ASP A 184 0.72 -4.75 0.04
C ASP A 184 -0.05 -5.92 0.66
N GLY A 185 -1.11 -5.66 1.44
CA GLY A 185 -1.81 -6.69 2.21
C GLY A 185 -3.20 -7.08 1.71
N VAL A 186 -3.89 -6.18 1.04
CA VAL A 186 -5.28 -6.40 0.62
C VAL A 186 -5.57 -5.60 -0.65
N THR A 187 -6.41 -6.16 -1.50
CA THR A 187 -6.98 -5.47 -2.67
C THR A 187 -8.48 -5.32 -2.41
N TYR A 188 -9.03 -4.14 -2.65
CA TYR A 188 -10.46 -3.92 -2.41
C TYR A 188 -11.04 -2.93 -3.41
N SER A 189 -12.36 -3.00 -3.56
CA SER A 189 -13.14 -2.07 -4.35
C SER A 189 -14.22 -1.47 -3.47
N VAL A 190 -14.33 -0.13 -3.48
CA VAL A 190 -15.29 0.63 -2.68
C VAL A 190 -16.00 1.63 -3.60
N PRO A 191 -17.31 1.51 -3.78
CA PRO A 191 -18.06 2.58 -4.44
C PRO A 191 -18.28 3.73 -3.46
N VAL A 192 -18.11 4.95 -3.94
CA VAL A 192 -18.25 6.18 -3.16
C VAL A 192 -19.32 7.06 -3.82
N PHE A 193 -20.20 7.59 -3.00
CA PHE A 193 -21.29 8.47 -3.42
C PHE A 193 -21.40 9.62 -2.43
N GLN A 194 -21.29 10.86 -2.94
CA GLN A 194 -21.37 12.09 -2.13
C GLN A 194 -20.44 12.03 -0.91
N ASP A 195 -19.17 11.77 -1.17
CA ASP A 195 -18.09 11.73 -0.17
C ASP A 195 -18.26 10.64 0.90
N SER A 196 -19.16 9.68 0.67
CA SER A 196 -19.39 8.58 1.60
C SER A 196 -19.20 7.23 0.90
N SER A 197 -18.46 6.34 1.52
CA SER A 197 -18.33 4.96 1.02
C SER A 197 -19.69 4.24 1.18
N LEU A 198 -20.02 3.37 0.23
CA LEU A 198 -21.22 2.54 0.26
C LEU A 198 -20.85 1.15 0.80
N PRO A 199 -21.09 0.86 2.09
CA PRO A 199 -20.56 -0.37 2.72
C PRO A 199 -21.05 -1.66 2.05
N HIS A 200 -22.29 -1.67 1.56
CA HIS A 200 -22.88 -2.86 0.91
C HIS A 200 -22.19 -3.19 -0.42
N GLY A 201 -21.54 -2.20 -1.04
CA GLY A 201 -20.79 -2.38 -2.29
C GLY A 201 -19.32 -2.78 -2.07
N VAL A 202 -18.81 -2.73 -0.85
CA VAL A 202 -17.39 -3.05 -0.59
C VAL A 202 -17.10 -4.52 -0.89
N ASN A 203 -16.12 -4.75 -1.73
CA ASN A 203 -15.59 -6.10 -2.00
C ASN A 203 -14.10 -6.12 -1.69
N LYS A 204 -13.63 -7.25 -1.16
CA LYS A 204 -12.23 -7.44 -0.75
C LYS A 204 -11.66 -8.73 -1.32
N LEU A 205 -10.39 -8.66 -1.70
CA LEU A 205 -9.58 -9.81 -2.07
C LEU A 205 -8.36 -9.80 -1.12
N TYR A 206 -8.26 -10.82 -0.27
CA TYR A 206 -7.15 -10.94 0.69
C TYR A 206 -5.89 -11.42 -0.03
N MET A 207 -5.51 -10.67 -1.06
CA MET A 207 -4.34 -10.89 -1.89
C MET A 207 -3.90 -9.54 -2.45
N ALA A 208 -2.60 -9.27 -2.37
CA ALA A 208 -2.03 -8.02 -2.86
C ALA A 208 -0.50 -8.17 -2.98
N GLY A 209 0.25 -7.09 -2.85
CA GLY A 209 1.69 -7.04 -3.12
C GLY A 209 2.53 -8.12 -2.45
N THR A 210 2.27 -8.41 -1.16
CA THR A 210 3.01 -9.46 -0.43
C THR A 210 2.81 -10.84 -1.05
N ASN A 211 1.59 -11.20 -1.42
CA ASN A 211 1.29 -12.50 -2.04
C ASN A 211 1.98 -12.62 -3.40
N ILE A 212 2.01 -11.52 -4.16
CA ILE A 212 2.70 -11.43 -5.44
C ILE A 212 4.21 -11.65 -5.24
N THR A 213 4.79 -11.01 -4.22
CA THR A 213 6.21 -11.16 -3.86
C THR A 213 6.54 -12.61 -3.47
N GLU A 214 5.70 -13.23 -2.65
CA GLU A 214 5.88 -14.62 -2.23
C GLU A 214 5.82 -15.58 -3.42
N HIS A 215 4.86 -15.32 -4.34
CA HIS A 215 4.72 -16.14 -5.55
C HIS A 215 5.95 -15.97 -6.46
N LEU A 216 6.39 -14.72 -6.68
CA LEU A 216 7.60 -14.45 -7.47
C LEU A 216 8.83 -15.11 -6.83
N THR A 217 8.96 -15.05 -5.51
CA THR A 217 10.07 -15.72 -4.79
C THR A 217 10.11 -17.20 -5.10
N ARG A 218 8.95 -17.87 -5.05
CA ARG A 218 8.85 -19.31 -5.36
C ARG A 218 9.27 -19.61 -6.80
N LEU A 219 8.79 -18.82 -7.75
CA LEU A 219 9.11 -19.03 -9.17
C LEU A 219 10.58 -18.76 -9.47
N LEU A 220 11.18 -17.72 -8.89
CA LEU A 220 12.59 -17.39 -9.07
C LEU A 220 13.49 -18.44 -8.41
N ALA A 221 13.08 -18.99 -7.27
CA ALA A 221 13.83 -20.04 -6.57
C ALA A 221 13.90 -21.33 -7.41
N CYS A 222 12.83 -21.66 -8.13
CA CYS A 222 12.80 -22.84 -9.01
C CYS A 222 13.71 -22.69 -10.24
N GLY A 223 13.90 -21.44 -10.70
CA GLY A 223 14.66 -21.19 -11.94
C GLY A 223 16.12 -20.80 -11.77
N ASN A 224 16.57 -20.50 -10.56
CA ASN A 224 17.92 -19.96 -10.33
C ASN A 224 18.69 -20.75 -9.28
N LYS A 225 19.96 -21.03 -9.60
CA LYS A 225 20.89 -21.75 -8.70
C LYS A 225 21.27 -20.95 -7.45
N SER A 226 21.06 -19.61 -7.48
CA SER A 226 21.41 -18.71 -6.38
C SER A 226 20.19 -18.35 -5.52
N SER A 227 19.26 -19.28 -5.35
CA SER A 227 18.01 -19.06 -4.61
C SER A 227 18.21 -18.64 -3.14
N CYS A 228 19.34 -19.00 -2.54
CA CYS A 228 19.67 -18.64 -1.15
C CYS A 228 19.85 -17.12 -0.95
N LEU A 229 20.03 -16.36 -2.02
CA LEU A 229 20.21 -14.90 -1.97
C LEU A 229 18.90 -14.13 -2.06
N LEU A 230 17.78 -14.83 -2.30
CA LEU A 230 16.47 -14.19 -2.47
C LEU A 230 15.88 -13.80 -1.12
N ASN A 231 16.03 -12.54 -0.73
CA ASN A 231 15.30 -11.98 0.41
C ASN A 231 14.10 -11.19 -0.09
N LYS A 232 13.13 -10.94 0.80
CA LYS A 232 11.88 -10.25 0.44
C LYS A 232 12.14 -8.88 -0.22
N ALA A 233 13.03 -8.08 0.34
CA ALA A 233 13.31 -6.72 -0.17
C ALA A 233 13.84 -6.73 -1.60
N LEU A 234 14.70 -7.71 -1.92
CA LEU A 234 15.21 -7.89 -3.27
C LEU A 234 14.09 -8.28 -4.25
N VAL A 235 13.27 -9.25 -3.84
CA VAL A 235 12.17 -9.72 -4.71
C VAL A 235 11.11 -8.62 -4.88
N ASP A 236 10.82 -7.82 -3.83
CA ASP A 236 9.94 -6.66 -3.94
C ASP A 236 10.48 -5.67 -4.98
N ASN A 237 11.78 -5.41 -4.94
CA ASN A 237 12.42 -4.51 -5.90
C ASN A 237 12.30 -5.06 -7.35
N ILE A 238 12.58 -6.35 -7.54
CA ILE A 238 12.41 -7.01 -8.85
C ILE A 238 10.94 -6.89 -9.30
N LYS A 239 10.00 -7.21 -8.42
CA LYS A 239 8.56 -7.12 -8.70
C LYS A 239 8.17 -5.71 -9.21
N GLU A 240 8.58 -4.68 -8.47
CA GLU A 240 8.20 -3.29 -8.75
C GLU A 240 8.80 -2.74 -10.05
N GLN A 241 9.99 -3.18 -10.39
CA GLN A 241 10.68 -2.64 -11.55
C GLN A 241 10.38 -3.35 -12.85
N VAL A 242 10.00 -4.63 -12.78
CA VAL A 242 10.02 -5.45 -14.01
C VAL A 242 8.76 -6.25 -14.27
N CYS A 243 7.94 -6.52 -13.26
CA CYS A 243 6.68 -7.21 -13.52
C CYS A 243 5.72 -6.30 -14.26
N SER A 244 4.91 -6.89 -15.10
CA SER A 244 3.94 -6.17 -15.94
C SER A 244 2.71 -7.06 -16.15
N VAL A 245 1.55 -6.44 -16.18
CA VAL A 245 0.31 -7.16 -16.47
C VAL A 245 0.25 -7.49 -17.97
N ALA A 246 -0.13 -8.72 -18.30
CA ALA A 246 -0.39 -9.14 -19.69
C ALA A 246 -1.77 -8.64 -20.12
N LEU A 247 -1.88 -8.02 -21.28
CA LEU A 247 -3.20 -7.64 -21.83
C LEU A 247 -3.93 -8.87 -22.36
N GLU A 248 -3.20 -9.73 -23.07
CA GLU A 248 -3.72 -10.99 -23.58
C GLU A 248 -2.88 -12.14 -23.03
N PRO A 249 -3.17 -12.61 -21.79
CA PRO A 249 -2.30 -13.60 -21.12
C PRO A 249 -2.05 -14.86 -21.93
N GLU A 250 -3.09 -15.38 -22.59
CA GLU A 250 -2.96 -16.61 -23.40
C GLU A 250 -1.94 -16.43 -24.53
N LYS A 251 -1.97 -15.27 -25.19
CA LYS A 251 -1.04 -14.98 -26.30
C LYS A 251 0.35 -14.60 -25.82
N GLU A 252 0.41 -13.80 -24.74
CA GLU A 252 1.70 -13.30 -24.24
C GLU A 252 2.52 -14.40 -23.56
N LEU A 253 1.86 -15.28 -22.79
CA LEU A 253 2.51 -16.38 -22.12
C LEU A 253 2.92 -17.53 -23.08
N CYS A 254 2.30 -17.60 -24.25
CA CYS A 254 2.69 -18.58 -25.29
C CYS A 254 3.91 -18.13 -26.10
N LYS A 255 4.44 -16.94 -25.89
CA LYS A 255 5.66 -16.48 -26.57
C LYS A 255 6.84 -17.35 -26.17
N ARG A 256 7.79 -17.50 -27.09
CA ARG A 256 9.00 -18.31 -26.85
C ARG A 256 9.74 -17.78 -25.60
N PRO A 257 10.21 -18.66 -24.70
CA PRO A 257 10.89 -18.24 -23.49
C PRO A 257 12.02 -17.22 -23.70
N LYS A 258 12.77 -17.35 -24.80
CA LYS A 258 13.85 -16.43 -25.13
C LYS A 258 13.39 -14.98 -25.37
N ALA A 259 12.17 -14.78 -25.86
CA ALA A 259 11.61 -13.45 -26.11
C ALA A 259 11.21 -12.73 -24.81
N LEU A 260 10.96 -13.52 -23.76
CA LEU A 260 10.56 -13.01 -22.45
C LEU A 260 11.74 -12.85 -21.49
N LEU A 261 12.91 -13.38 -21.85
CA LEU A 261 14.08 -13.41 -20.97
C LEU A 261 14.57 -11.99 -20.67
N ARG A 262 14.74 -11.68 -19.38
CA ARG A 262 15.33 -10.44 -18.90
C ARG A 262 16.48 -10.79 -17.96
N VAL A 263 17.50 -9.98 -17.98
CA VAL A 263 18.69 -10.19 -17.15
C VAL A 263 18.78 -9.02 -16.15
N TYR A 264 18.90 -9.36 -14.90
CA TYR A 264 19.08 -8.39 -13.81
C TYR A 264 20.43 -8.56 -13.18
N ILE A 265 21.14 -7.46 -13.04
CA ILE A 265 22.41 -7.42 -12.35
C ILE A 265 22.19 -6.74 -11.00
N LEU A 266 22.43 -7.48 -9.92
CA LEU A 266 22.33 -6.97 -8.56
C LEU A 266 23.50 -6.06 -8.24
N SER A 267 23.37 -5.26 -7.19
CA SER A 267 24.43 -4.35 -6.72
C SER A 267 25.73 -5.08 -6.34
N ASP A 268 25.63 -6.37 -6.01
CA ASP A 268 26.79 -7.23 -5.68
C ASP A 268 27.39 -7.93 -6.92
N GLY A 269 26.86 -7.65 -8.12
CA GLY A 269 27.32 -8.24 -9.37
C GLY A 269 26.67 -9.57 -9.73
N ASN A 270 25.84 -10.15 -8.87
CA ASN A 270 25.11 -11.37 -9.19
C ASN A 270 24.08 -11.15 -10.30
N VAL A 271 23.89 -12.14 -11.14
CA VAL A 271 23.03 -12.08 -12.32
C VAL A 271 21.80 -12.96 -12.09
N PHE A 272 20.64 -12.38 -12.24
CA PHE A 272 19.36 -13.09 -12.19
C PHE A 272 18.69 -13.12 -13.56
N HIS A 273 18.23 -14.29 -13.94
CA HIS A 273 17.48 -14.50 -15.18
C HIS A 273 16.00 -14.63 -14.85
N THR A 274 15.18 -13.84 -15.51
CA THR A 274 13.72 -13.89 -15.39
C THR A 274 13.12 -14.13 -16.78
N GLY A 275 11.88 -14.59 -16.81
CA GLY A 275 11.17 -14.87 -18.05
C GLY A 275 9.69 -14.56 -17.90
N ASP A 276 8.86 -15.55 -18.19
CA ASP A 276 7.40 -15.45 -18.15
C ASP A 276 6.84 -15.18 -16.74
N GLN A 277 7.61 -15.48 -15.69
CA GLN A 277 7.24 -15.14 -14.30
C GLN A 277 6.86 -13.66 -14.15
N LEU A 278 7.48 -12.78 -14.94
CA LEU A 278 7.22 -11.34 -14.90
C LEU A 278 5.77 -10.98 -15.27
N TYR A 279 5.10 -11.84 -16.03
CA TYR A 279 3.70 -11.68 -16.43
C TYR A 279 2.77 -12.61 -15.64
N GLN A 280 3.23 -13.82 -15.32
CA GLN A 280 2.45 -14.80 -14.55
C GLN A 280 2.08 -14.27 -13.17
N VAL A 281 3.01 -13.55 -12.54
CA VAL A 281 2.87 -13.14 -11.14
C VAL A 281 1.79 -12.05 -10.99
N PRO A 282 1.79 -10.94 -11.74
CA PRO A 282 0.67 -9.99 -11.68
C PRO A 282 -0.68 -10.56 -12.16
N GLU A 283 -0.65 -11.57 -13.04
CA GLU A 283 -1.87 -12.23 -13.53
C GLU A 283 -2.70 -12.81 -12.39
N THR A 284 -2.07 -13.19 -11.30
CA THR A 284 -2.77 -13.74 -10.13
C THR A 284 -3.80 -12.78 -9.52
N LEU A 285 -3.66 -11.46 -9.72
CA LEU A 285 -4.68 -10.47 -9.30
C LEU A 285 -5.98 -10.65 -10.08
N PHE A 286 -5.88 -10.98 -11.36
CA PHE A 286 -7.02 -11.18 -12.25
C PHE A 286 -7.55 -12.62 -12.19
N ALA A 287 -6.68 -13.57 -11.82
CA ALA A 287 -6.98 -14.99 -11.74
C ALA A 287 -6.42 -15.60 -10.44
N PRO A 288 -6.97 -15.24 -9.25
CA PRO A 288 -6.41 -15.69 -7.96
C PRO A 288 -6.48 -17.21 -7.75
N ASN A 289 -7.32 -17.90 -8.50
CA ASN A 289 -7.40 -19.36 -8.48
C ASN A 289 -6.06 -20.03 -8.87
N GLN A 290 -5.19 -19.34 -9.59
CA GLN A 290 -3.83 -19.83 -9.89
C GLN A 290 -3.00 -20.05 -8.62
N LEU A 291 -3.34 -19.36 -7.53
CA LEU A 291 -2.72 -19.51 -6.21
C LEU A 291 -3.58 -20.36 -5.25
N GLY A 292 -4.63 -21.00 -5.76
CA GLY A 292 -5.56 -21.75 -4.92
C GLY A 292 -6.49 -20.87 -4.09
N ILE A 293 -6.56 -19.57 -4.42
CA ILE A 293 -7.44 -18.62 -3.72
C ILE A 293 -8.81 -18.63 -4.42
N HIS A 294 -9.82 -19.16 -3.74
CA HIS A 294 -11.18 -19.23 -4.28
C HIS A 294 -11.91 -17.90 -4.08
N ASN A 295 -11.58 -16.93 -4.91
CA ASN A 295 -12.20 -15.61 -4.88
C ASN A 295 -12.32 -15.07 -6.30
N LEU A 296 -13.13 -14.04 -6.47
CA LEU A 296 -13.25 -13.33 -7.74
C LEU A 296 -11.91 -12.64 -8.07
N GLY A 297 -11.51 -12.69 -9.32
CA GLY A 297 -10.42 -11.86 -9.82
C GLY A 297 -10.81 -10.40 -9.81
N LEU A 298 -9.81 -9.53 -9.92
CA LEU A 298 -9.95 -8.08 -9.74
C LEU A 298 -11.11 -7.49 -10.55
N SER A 299 -11.19 -7.77 -11.82
CA SER A 299 -12.20 -7.16 -12.71
C SER A 299 -13.62 -7.58 -12.31
N LYS A 300 -13.79 -8.87 -12.00
CA LYS A 300 -15.10 -9.39 -11.55
C LYS A 300 -15.45 -8.82 -10.16
N MET A 301 -14.45 -8.63 -9.30
CA MET A 301 -14.64 -8.04 -7.98
C MET A 301 -15.13 -6.59 -8.11
N VAL A 302 -14.50 -5.79 -8.99
CA VAL A 302 -14.88 -4.40 -9.23
C VAL A 302 -16.29 -4.33 -9.84
N SER A 303 -16.56 -5.12 -10.87
CA SER A 303 -17.89 -5.17 -11.49
C SER A 303 -18.97 -5.55 -10.46
N SER A 304 -18.72 -6.59 -9.66
CA SER A 304 -19.64 -7.03 -8.61
C SER A 304 -19.85 -5.96 -7.53
N SER A 305 -18.81 -5.19 -7.20
CA SER A 305 -18.88 -4.07 -6.26
C SER A 305 -19.88 -3.00 -6.76
N ILE A 306 -19.72 -2.61 -8.02
CA ILE A 306 -20.56 -1.57 -8.65
C ILE A 306 -22.01 -2.07 -8.80
N LEU A 307 -22.20 -3.32 -9.23
CA LEU A 307 -23.53 -3.88 -9.48
C LEU A 307 -24.36 -4.09 -8.20
N LYS A 308 -23.72 -4.05 -7.03
CA LYS A 308 -24.46 -4.07 -5.73
C LYS A 308 -25.08 -2.72 -5.39
N CYS A 309 -24.67 -1.65 -6.07
CA CYS A 309 -25.16 -0.29 -5.83
C CYS A 309 -26.45 -0.03 -6.61
N ASP A 310 -27.17 1.02 -6.25
CA ASP A 310 -28.39 1.44 -6.92
C ASP A 310 -28.13 1.67 -8.43
N THR A 311 -29.03 1.19 -9.27
CA THR A 311 -28.88 1.21 -10.73
C THR A 311 -28.62 2.60 -11.30
N TYR A 312 -29.21 3.65 -10.68
CA TYR A 312 -29.06 5.03 -11.19
C TYR A 312 -27.64 5.60 -11.02
N ILE A 313 -26.79 5.00 -10.15
CA ILE A 313 -25.41 5.45 -9.98
C ILE A 313 -24.37 4.53 -10.63
N GLN A 314 -24.77 3.33 -11.06
CA GLN A 314 -23.84 2.32 -11.60
C GLN A 314 -23.04 2.85 -12.80
N GLU A 315 -23.73 3.50 -13.75
CA GLU A 315 -23.08 4.07 -14.93
C GLU A 315 -22.00 5.09 -14.54
N ASN A 316 -22.32 5.96 -13.57
CA ASN A 316 -21.36 6.96 -13.07
C ASN A 316 -20.17 6.31 -12.37
N LEU A 317 -20.42 5.23 -11.59
CA LEU A 317 -19.36 4.48 -10.93
C LEU A 317 -18.40 3.83 -11.93
N PHE A 318 -18.92 3.29 -13.04
CA PHE A 318 -18.09 2.75 -14.13
C PHE A 318 -17.33 3.86 -14.86
N ALA A 319 -17.95 5.04 -15.00
CA ALA A 319 -17.37 6.18 -15.73
C ALA A 319 -16.25 6.90 -14.93
N GLU A 320 -16.09 6.59 -13.64
CA GLU A 320 -15.05 7.20 -12.81
C GLU A 320 -14.49 6.19 -11.82
N ILE A 321 -13.56 5.34 -12.29
CA ILE A 321 -12.85 4.37 -11.46
C ILE A 321 -11.46 4.92 -11.17
N VAL A 322 -11.11 5.05 -9.89
CA VAL A 322 -9.81 5.56 -9.43
C VAL A 322 -8.99 4.40 -8.89
N LEU A 323 -7.76 4.25 -9.37
CA LEU A 323 -6.82 3.24 -8.88
C LEU A 323 -5.89 3.86 -7.85
N SER A 324 -5.72 3.16 -6.72
CA SER A 324 -4.81 3.53 -5.65
C SER A 324 -4.02 2.30 -5.17
N GLY A 325 -2.97 2.57 -4.40
CA GLY A 325 -2.11 1.53 -3.84
C GLY A 325 -1.00 1.11 -4.79
N GLY A 326 0.14 0.77 -4.22
CA GLY A 326 1.37 0.46 -4.97
C GLY A 326 1.23 -0.65 -6.01
N THR A 327 0.38 -1.63 -5.74
CA THR A 327 0.19 -2.79 -6.63
C THR A 327 -0.58 -2.41 -7.92
N THR A 328 -1.33 -1.31 -7.92
CA THR A 328 -2.02 -0.83 -9.13
C THR A 328 -1.06 -0.19 -10.14
N HIS A 329 0.19 0.09 -9.73
CA HIS A 329 1.20 0.72 -10.58
C HIS A 329 1.90 -0.25 -11.53
N PHE A 330 1.58 -1.54 -11.51
CA PHE A 330 2.11 -2.44 -12.54
C PHE A 330 1.79 -1.89 -13.94
N PRO A 331 2.78 -1.83 -14.83
CA PRO A 331 2.49 -1.42 -16.21
C PRO A 331 1.32 -2.20 -16.81
N ARG A 332 0.46 -1.51 -17.51
CA ARG A 332 -0.75 -2.02 -18.19
C ARG A 332 -1.86 -2.52 -17.26
N HIS A 333 -1.73 -2.31 -15.93
CA HIS A 333 -2.76 -2.74 -14.96
C HIS A 333 -4.13 -2.10 -15.26
N GLY A 334 -4.16 -0.78 -15.42
CA GLY A 334 -5.40 -0.05 -15.71
C GLY A 334 -5.99 -0.41 -17.07
N GLU A 335 -5.14 -0.61 -18.09
CA GLU A 335 -5.57 -1.01 -19.44
C GLU A 335 -6.28 -2.38 -19.39
N ARG A 336 -5.65 -3.37 -18.75
CA ARG A 336 -6.20 -4.71 -18.58
C ARG A 336 -7.54 -4.67 -17.83
N LEU A 337 -7.57 -3.93 -16.73
CA LEU A 337 -8.80 -3.80 -15.93
C LEU A 337 -9.93 -3.20 -16.78
N ARG A 338 -9.64 -2.14 -17.54
CA ARG A 338 -10.63 -1.51 -18.42
C ARG A 338 -11.17 -2.49 -19.46
N GLU A 339 -10.28 -3.20 -20.17
CA GLU A 339 -10.68 -4.15 -21.22
C GLU A 339 -11.59 -5.26 -20.67
N GLU A 340 -11.27 -5.79 -19.48
CA GLU A 340 -12.12 -6.82 -18.87
C GLU A 340 -13.45 -6.24 -18.36
N LEU A 341 -13.46 -5.02 -17.83
CA LEU A 341 -14.71 -4.37 -17.39
C LEU A 341 -15.61 -4.04 -18.56
N GLU A 342 -15.05 -3.64 -19.71
CA GLU A 342 -15.83 -3.42 -20.96
C GLU A 342 -16.53 -4.69 -21.41
N GLN A 343 -15.95 -5.86 -21.15
CA GLN A 343 -16.57 -7.15 -21.46
C GLN A 343 -17.63 -7.55 -20.43
N LEU A 344 -17.49 -7.12 -19.17
CA LEU A 344 -18.40 -7.47 -18.09
C LEU A 344 -19.60 -6.51 -17.98
N ALA A 345 -19.42 -5.26 -18.36
CA ALA A 345 -20.47 -4.25 -18.29
C ALA A 345 -21.45 -4.40 -19.45
N SER A 346 -22.64 -3.86 -19.28
CA SER A 346 -23.64 -3.81 -20.36
C SER A 346 -23.11 -2.99 -21.54
N GLY A 347 -23.37 -3.46 -22.75
CA GLY A 347 -22.84 -2.81 -23.95
C GLY A 347 -23.16 -1.33 -24.02
N GLY A 348 -22.12 -0.52 -24.20
CA GLY A 348 -22.23 0.94 -24.27
C GLY A 348 -21.97 1.69 -22.98
N THR A 349 -21.81 0.99 -21.84
CA THR A 349 -21.44 1.64 -20.56
C THR A 349 -20.04 2.24 -20.68
N PRO A 350 -19.86 3.55 -20.43
CA PRO A 350 -18.52 4.16 -20.49
C PRO A 350 -17.67 3.68 -19.32
N ILE A 351 -16.46 3.20 -19.61
CA ILE A 351 -15.51 2.80 -18.57
C ILE A 351 -14.31 3.77 -18.62
N LYS A 352 -14.11 4.51 -17.53
CA LYS A 352 -12.94 5.37 -17.43
C LYS A 352 -12.18 5.00 -16.15
N ILE A 353 -10.88 4.77 -16.32
CA ILE A 353 -9.99 4.41 -15.21
C ILE A 353 -8.91 5.46 -15.12
N THR A 354 -8.76 6.04 -13.94
CA THR A 354 -7.73 7.03 -13.62
C THR A 354 -6.81 6.43 -12.56
N ALA A 355 -5.54 6.32 -12.87
CA ALA A 355 -4.54 5.87 -11.90
C ALA A 355 -4.05 7.06 -11.08
N SER A 356 -3.84 6.86 -9.80
CA SER A 356 -3.18 7.84 -8.96
C SER A 356 -1.73 8.03 -9.43
N ASP A 357 -1.26 9.26 -9.46
CA ASP A 357 0.11 9.59 -9.86
C ASP A 357 1.14 9.20 -8.78
N SER A 358 0.70 8.87 -7.59
CA SER A 358 1.58 8.59 -6.46
C SER A 358 1.12 7.37 -5.66
N CYS A 359 2.07 6.53 -5.27
CA CYS A 359 1.83 5.44 -4.32
C CYS A 359 1.54 5.95 -2.90
N PHE A 360 1.61 7.27 -2.68
CA PHE A 360 1.30 7.92 -1.40
C PHE A 360 -0.01 8.73 -1.47
N SER A 361 -0.87 8.47 -2.45
CA SER A 361 -2.11 9.23 -2.68
C SER A 361 -2.99 9.33 -1.44
N GLU A 362 -3.12 8.24 -0.67
CA GLU A 362 -3.89 8.22 0.58
C GLU A 362 -3.35 9.22 1.60
N TRP A 363 -2.03 9.21 1.80
CA TRP A 363 -1.36 10.13 2.72
C TRP A 363 -1.48 11.59 2.23
N ILE A 364 -1.26 11.83 0.92
CA ILE A 364 -1.33 13.17 0.31
C ILE A 364 -2.74 13.75 0.49
N SER A 365 -3.75 12.94 0.23
CA SER A 365 -5.14 13.38 0.37
C SER A 365 -5.52 13.63 1.83
N ALA A 366 -5.01 12.83 2.76
CA ALA A 366 -5.15 13.09 4.20
C ALA A 366 -4.52 14.44 4.57
N SER A 367 -3.39 14.79 3.94
CA SER A 367 -2.76 16.10 4.13
C SER A 367 -3.67 17.25 3.65
N VAL A 368 -4.39 17.03 2.56
CA VAL A 368 -5.36 18.02 2.04
C VAL A 368 -6.56 18.18 3.01
N VAL A 369 -7.08 17.09 3.54
CA VAL A 369 -8.20 17.08 4.50
C VAL A 369 -7.87 17.88 5.76
N THR A 370 -6.61 17.86 6.20
CA THR A 370 -6.18 18.57 7.42
C THR A 370 -5.91 20.06 7.20
N SER A 371 -5.96 20.54 5.97
CA SER A 371 -5.64 21.94 5.65
C SER A 371 -6.74 22.96 5.99
N PRO A 372 -8.05 22.65 5.85
CA PRO A 372 -9.10 23.61 6.17
C PRO A 372 -9.28 23.86 7.67
N ASP A 373 -9.78 25.04 8.01
CA ASP A 373 -10.19 25.37 9.38
C ASP A 373 -11.27 24.43 9.93
N SER A 374 -12.08 23.84 9.03
CA SER A 374 -13.09 22.82 9.37
C SER A 374 -12.48 21.55 9.98
N PHE A 375 -11.19 21.30 9.77
CA PHE A 375 -10.52 20.13 10.34
C PHE A 375 -10.64 20.09 11.87
N LYS A 376 -10.54 21.25 12.53
CA LYS A 376 -10.73 21.34 13.98
C LYS A 376 -12.07 20.79 14.46
N UNK A 377 -12.78 20.93 13.70
CA UNK A 377 -14.03 20.56 13.97
C UNK A 377 -14.32 19.18 13.82
N MET A 378 -13.75 18.69 13.05
CA MET A 378 -13.92 17.26 12.80
C MET A 378 -13.22 16.38 13.85
N CYS A 379 -12.26 16.94 14.55
CA CYS A 379 -11.46 16.18 15.51
C CYS A 379 -12.22 15.90 16.80
N ILE A 380 -12.04 14.71 17.34
CA ILE A 380 -12.40 14.37 18.73
C ILE A 380 -11.29 14.99 19.60
N THR A 381 -11.65 15.79 20.59
CA THR A 381 -10.65 16.37 21.51
C THR A 381 -10.38 15.42 22.68
N SER A 382 -9.26 15.61 23.37
CA SER A 382 -8.92 14.86 24.59
C SER A 382 -10.01 15.04 25.68
N ALA A 383 -10.63 16.21 25.74
CA ALA A 383 -11.74 16.48 26.69
C ALA A 383 -13.00 15.68 26.32
N ASP A 384 -13.32 15.57 25.03
CA ASP A 384 -14.48 14.79 24.57
C ASP A 384 -14.26 13.28 24.80
N PHE A 385 -13.04 12.81 24.55
CA PHE A 385 -12.69 11.41 24.78
C PHE A 385 -12.86 11.01 26.25
N LYS A 386 -12.42 11.87 27.18
CA LYS A 386 -12.58 11.62 28.62
C LYS A 386 -14.05 11.53 29.03
N LYS A 387 -14.91 12.43 28.52
CA LYS A 387 -16.36 12.37 28.79
C LYS A 387 -17.00 11.07 28.31
N LEU A 388 -16.51 10.50 27.18
CA LEU A 388 -17.02 9.22 26.66
C LEU A 388 -16.63 8.03 27.56
N GLY A 389 -15.49 8.10 28.21
CA GLY A 389 -15.02 7.07 29.14
C GLY A 389 -15.72 7.10 30.49
N ASP A 390 -16.36 8.22 30.83
CA ASP A 390 -17.08 8.39 32.09
C ASP A 390 -18.57 7.95 32.00
N LEU A 391 -19.05 7.51 30.81
CA LEU A 391 -20.40 7.01 30.57
C LEU A 391 -20.43 5.47 30.53
#